data_396f6f25d5653f31cde4bef5e9092f51
#
_entry.id   396f6f25d5653f31cde4bef5e9092f51
#
_cell.length_a   1.000
_cell.length_b   1.000
_cell.length_c   1.000
_cell.angle_alpha   90.00
_cell.angle_beta   90.00
_cell.angle_gamma   90.00
#
_symmetry.space_group_name_H-M   'P 1'
#
loop_
_entity.id
_entity.type
_entity.pdbx_description
1 polymer ?
#
loop_
_entity_poly.entity_id
_entity_poly.type
_entity_poly.pdbx_seq_one_letter_code
_entity_poly.pdbx_strand_id
1 'polypeptide(L)' 'MLKRYELTINRGRKVPQEHKIMRAVQISSLVGLAEDMLEQDDDICTITIMGPTYKEYEVVSR' A
#
# COMPACT_ATOMS: atom_id res chain seq x y z
N MET A 1 11.94 15.30 4.48
CA MET A 1 10.81 15.26 5.44
C MET A 1 9.94 14.04 5.16
N LEU A 2 9.61 13.30 6.19
CA LEU A 2 8.76 12.12 6.04
C LEU A 2 7.29 12.51 5.95
N LYS A 3 6.59 11.96 4.98
CA LYS A 3 5.15 12.13 4.81
C LYS A 3 4.41 10.90 5.31
N ARG A 4 3.19 11.09 5.74
CA ARG A 4 2.34 10.00 6.23
C ARG A 4 1.51 9.45 5.09
N TYR A 5 1.59 8.12 4.89
CA TYR A 5 0.82 7.42 3.87
C TYR A 5 -0.04 6.35 4.53
N GLU A 6 -1.18 6.07 3.93
CA GLU A 6 -2.04 4.97 4.34
C GLU A 6 -1.99 3.88 3.29
N LEU A 7 -1.68 2.66 3.72
CA LEU A 7 -1.68 1.49 2.87
C LEU A 7 -2.91 0.65 3.18
N THR A 8 -3.69 0.34 2.15
CA THR A 8 -4.83 -0.56 2.27
C THR A 8 -4.47 -1.86 1.58
N ILE A 9 -4.41 -2.93 2.36
CA ILE A 9 -4.05 -4.26 1.86
C ILE A 9 -5.33 -5.06 1.67
N ASN A 10 -5.59 -5.44 0.43
CA ASN A 10 -6.78 -6.19 0.06
C ASN A 10 -6.40 -7.64 -0.23
N ARG A 11 -6.93 -8.57 0.57
CA ARG A 11 -6.66 -10.01 0.45
C ARG A 11 -7.82 -10.80 -0.16
N GLY A 12 -8.85 -10.10 -0.63
CA GLY A 12 -10.01 -10.73 -1.24
C GLY A 12 -11.30 -10.43 -0.49
N ARG A 13 -12.42 -10.95 -1.03
CA ARG A 13 -13.75 -10.58 -0.54
C ARG A 13 -14.08 -11.08 0.86
N LYS A 14 -13.52 -12.21 1.23
CA LYS A 14 -13.85 -12.87 2.51
C LYS A 14 -12.98 -12.42 3.67
N VAL A 15 -11.93 -11.66 3.40
CA VAL A 15 -10.98 -11.21 4.40
C VAL A 15 -11.08 -9.69 4.50
N PRO A 16 -11.27 -9.15 5.71
CA PRO A 16 -11.30 -7.69 5.87
C PRO A 16 -10.01 -7.03 5.40
N GLN A 17 -10.14 -5.86 4.83
CA GLN A 17 -8.98 -5.07 4.41
C GLN A 17 -8.18 -4.65 5.64
N GLU A 18 -6.87 -4.67 5.48
CA GLU A 18 -5.97 -4.16 6.50
C GLU A 18 -5.53 -2.75 6.13
N HIS A 19 -5.42 -1.90 7.14
CA HIS A 19 -4.93 -0.54 6.95
C HIS A 19 -3.69 -0.35 7.79
N LYS A 20 -2.64 0.19 7.17
CA LYS A 20 -1.38 0.49 7.85
C LYS A 20 -0.98 1.92 7.54
N ILE A 21 -0.44 2.59 8.55
CA ILE A 21 0.13 3.92 8.36
C ILE A 21 1.65 3.76 8.28
N MET A 22 2.23 4.31 7.22
CA MET A 22 3.67 4.27 7.02
C MET A 22 4.16 5.65 6.63
N ARG A 23 5.41 5.93 6.95
CA ARG A 23 6.05 7.20 6.62
C ARG A 23 7.15 6.98 5.61
N ALA A 24 7.21 7.87 4.63
CA ALA A 24 8.24 7.83 3.60
C ALA A 24 8.46 9.23 3.06
N VAL A 25 9.60 9.43 2.42
CA VAL A 25 9.91 10.70 1.79
C VAL A 25 9.06 10.90 0.54
N GLN A 26 8.81 9.81 -0.18
CA GLN A 26 8.02 9.84 -1.41
C GLN A 26 7.28 8.53 -1.60
N ILE A 27 6.21 8.57 -2.39
CA ILE A 27 5.34 7.42 -2.60
C ILE A 27 6.05 6.27 -3.30
N SER A 28 7.01 6.56 -4.17
CA SER A 28 7.74 5.51 -4.90
C SER A 28 8.47 4.54 -3.98
N SER A 29 8.91 4.99 -2.81
CA SER A 29 9.54 4.12 -1.82
C SER A 29 8.57 3.06 -1.30
N LEU A 30 7.31 3.43 -1.16
CA LEU A 30 6.27 2.52 -0.68
C LEU A 30 5.76 1.60 -1.78
N VAL A 31 5.82 2.03 -3.04
CA VAL A 31 5.48 1.18 -4.18
C VAL A 31 6.41 -0.03 -4.23
N GLY A 32 7.73 0.20 -4.07
CA GLY A 32 8.69 -0.90 -4.01
C GLY A 32 8.40 -1.88 -2.87
N LEU A 33 8.10 -1.34 -1.70
CA LEU A 33 7.75 -2.16 -0.54
C LEU A 33 6.48 -2.97 -0.80
N ALA A 34 5.47 -2.34 -1.39
CA ALA A 34 4.21 -3.01 -1.72
C ALA A 34 4.41 -4.14 -2.72
N GLU A 35 5.26 -3.93 -3.72
CA GLU A 35 5.60 -4.98 -4.69
C GLU A 35 6.26 -6.17 -3.99
N ASP A 36 7.17 -5.93 -3.06
CA ASP A 36 7.79 -6.99 -2.28
C ASP A 36 6.76 -7.75 -1.43
N MET A 37 5.81 -7.06 -0.84
CA MET A 37 4.74 -7.69 -0.07
C MET A 37 3.87 -8.59 -0.93
N LEU A 38 3.53 -8.15 -2.13
CA LEU A 38 2.78 -8.97 -3.09
C LEU A 38 3.54 -10.22 -3.48
N GLU A 39 4.84 -10.09 -3.67
CA GLU A 39 5.69 -11.22 -4.06
C GLU A 39 5.79 -12.25 -2.95
N GLN A 40 5.86 -11.81 -1.69
CA GLN A 40 6.03 -12.70 -0.55
C GLN A 40 4.74 -13.29 -0.02
N ASP A 41 3.59 -12.69 -0.33
CA ASP A 41 2.30 -13.13 0.19
C ASP A 41 1.29 -13.27 -0.95
N ASP A 42 1.02 -14.50 -1.35
CA ASP A 42 0.13 -14.81 -2.46
C ASP A 42 -1.33 -14.46 -2.17
N ASP A 43 -1.70 -14.30 -0.91
CA ASP A 43 -3.07 -13.97 -0.53
C ASP A 43 -3.42 -12.51 -0.81
N ILE A 44 -2.42 -11.65 -0.92
CA ILE A 44 -2.66 -10.23 -1.19
C ILE A 44 -3.03 -10.04 -2.65
N CYS A 45 -4.18 -9.43 -2.90
CA CYS A 45 -4.64 -9.11 -4.25
C CYS A 45 -4.13 -7.75 -4.72
N THR A 46 -4.32 -6.72 -3.91
CA THR A 46 -3.91 -5.35 -4.23
C THR A 46 -3.44 -4.64 -2.97
N ILE A 47 -2.59 -3.64 -3.17
CA ILE A 47 -2.19 -2.72 -2.10
C ILE A 47 -2.39 -1.31 -2.66
N THR A 48 -3.21 -0.53 -1.97
CA THR A 48 -3.45 0.87 -2.34
C THR A 48 -2.66 1.76 -1.40
N ILE A 49 -1.92 2.70 -1.97
CA ILE A 49 -1.12 3.66 -1.21
C ILE A 49 -1.72 5.04 -1.43
N MET A 50 -2.11 5.70 -0.35
CA MET A 50 -2.74 7.00 -0.42
C MET A 50 -1.95 8.01 0.40
N GLY A 51 -1.64 9.14 -0.20
CA GLY A 51 -0.85 10.20 0.42
C GLY A 51 -1.65 11.04 1.41
N PRO A 52 -0.96 11.92 2.16
CA PRO A 52 -1.59 12.68 3.23
C PRO A 52 -2.69 13.64 2.77
N THR A 53 -2.63 14.09 1.52
CA THR A 53 -3.64 15.01 0.96
C THR A 53 -4.59 14.31 -0.01
N TYR A 54 -4.47 12.99 -0.13
CA TYR A 54 -5.20 12.17 -1.10
C TYR A 54 -4.93 12.54 -2.56
N LYS A 55 -3.94 13.37 -2.83
CA LYS A 55 -3.50 13.73 -4.18
C LYS A 55 -2.49 12.73 -4.74
N GLU A 56 -1.71 12.11 -3.85
CA GLU A 56 -0.80 11.04 -4.22
C GLU A 56 -1.53 9.73 -4.02
N TYR A 57 -1.57 8.91 -5.06
CA TYR A 57 -2.35 7.68 -5.03
C TYR A 57 -1.73 6.67 -5.99
N GLU A 58 -1.48 5.47 -5.48
CA GLU A 58 -0.96 4.37 -6.30
C GLU A 58 -1.66 3.07 -5.90
N VAL A 59 -1.98 2.26 -6.90
CA VAL A 59 -2.49 0.91 -6.68
C VAL A 59 -1.47 -0.07 -7.22
N VAL A 60 -1.01 -0.96 -6.35
CA VAL A 60 -0.05 -1.99 -6.71
C VAL A 60 -0.78 -3.33 -6.74
N SER A 61 -0.72 -4.02 -7.88
CA SER A 61 -1.39 -5.31 -8.06
C SER A 61 -0.48 -6.27 -8.81
N ARG A 62 -0.88 -7.55 -8.79
CA ARG A 62 -0.16 -8.59 -9.54
C ARG A 62 -0.39 -8.47 -11.04
#